data_24f87e527be0681ce75517fb514743e7
#
_entry.id   24f87e527be0681ce75517fb514743e7
#
_cell.length_a   1.000
_cell.length_b   1.000
_cell.length_c   1.000
_cell.angle_alpha   90.00
_cell.angle_beta   90.00
_cell.angle_gamma   90.00
#
_symmetry.space_group_name_H-M   'P 1'
#
loop_
_entity.id
_entity.type
_entity.pdbx_description
1 polymer ?
#
loop_
_entity_poly.entity_id
_entity_poly.type
_entity_poly.pdbx_seq_one_letter_code
_entity_poly.pdbx_strand_id
1 'polypeptide(L)'
;MSVHNKVKSYILSNNIGDNAARKIGVEVECFVFDKNYYRIPVNKGSIYSASDLLEELNSIEKISNASFSLEPGGQIEWASPACQTIQELDKSFLIYKKTLDKILDREGYKSLFIGVDPLNEPDDVELIKLMKYQLMDKNMEERGSLGKWMMRNTCSIQINYDIKS
;
A
#
# COMPACT_ATOMS: atom_id res chain seq x y z
N MET A 1 -4.61 -36.31 -1.19
CA MET A 1 -4.95 -35.28 -2.21
C MET A 1 -3.66 -34.56 -2.60
N SER A 2 -3.34 -34.49 -3.89
CA SER A 2 -2.12 -33.81 -4.36
C SER A 2 -2.18 -32.30 -4.07
N VAL A 3 -1.01 -31.64 -4.01
CA VAL A 3 -0.94 -30.17 -3.84
C VAL A 3 -1.74 -29.45 -4.93
N HIS A 4 -1.63 -29.92 -6.18
CA HIS A 4 -2.41 -29.41 -7.31
C HIS A 4 -3.92 -29.44 -7.04
N ASN A 5 -4.46 -30.54 -6.54
CA ASN A 5 -5.90 -30.65 -6.25
C ASN A 5 -6.33 -29.76 -5.07
N LYS A 6 -5.44 -29.53 -4.08
CA LYS A 6 -5.72 -28.60 -2.98
C LYS A 6 -5.80 -27.16 -3.48
N VAL A 7 -4.84 -26.74 -4.32
CA VAL A 7 -4.82 -25.39 -4.91
C VAL A 7 -6.04 -25.18 -5.81
N LYS A 8 -6.34 -26.14 -6.70
CA LYS A 8 -7.53 -26.08 -7.56
C LYS A 8 -8.82 -25.97 -6.74
N SER A 9 -8.98 -26.80 -5.70
CA SER A 9 -10.15 -26.76 -4.82
C SER A 9 -10.26 -25.42 -4.10
N TYR A 10 -9.15 -24.86 -3.62
CA TYR A 10 -9.13 -23.55 -2.98
C TYR A 10 -9.57 -22.42 -3.93
N ILE A 11 -9.02 -22.40 -5.16
CA ILE A 11 -9.40 -21.40 -6.16
C ILE A 11 -10.89 -21.51 -6.50
N LEU A 12 -11.39 -22.72 -6.76
CA LEU A 12 -12.79 -22.92 -7.12
C LEU A 12 -13.76 -22.62 -5.97
N SER A 13 -13.38 -22.87 -4.73
CA SER A 13 -14.22 -22.58 -3.56
C SER A 13 -14.34 -21.08 -3.25
N ASN A 14 -13.41 -20.26 -3.77
CA ASN A 14 -13.43 -18.81 -3.61
C ASN A 14 -14.01 -18.07 -4.84
N ASN A 15 -14.51 -18.79 -5.83
CA ASN A 15 -15.23 -18.18 -6.94
C ASN A 15 -16.59 -17.64 -6.47
N ILE A 16 -16.97 -16.50 -7.04
CA ILE A 16 -18.35 -16.04 -6.92
C ILE A 16 -19.25 -16.87 -7.83
N GLY A 17 -20.46 -17.17 -7.37
CA GLY A 17 -21.45 -17.87 -8.20
C GLY A 17 -21.83 -17.08 -9.46
N ASP A 18 -22.25 -17.76 -10.52
CA ASP A 18 -22.55 -17.16 -11.83
C ASP A 18 -23.53 -15.97 -11.78
N ASN A 19 -24.47 -16.00 -10.82
CA ASN A 19 -25.47 -14.94 -10.63
C ASN A 19 -25.02 -13.81 -9.69
N ALA A 20 -23.83 -13.92 -9.07
CA ALA A 20 -23.33 -12.86 -8.21
C ALA A 20 -22.76 -11.70 -9.03
N ALA A 21 -22.99 -10.48 -8.58
CA ALA A 21 -22.37 -9.30 -9.15
C ALA A 21 -20.85 -9.34 -8.81
N ARG A 22 -20.00 -9.12 -9.81
CA ARG A 22 -18.56 -8.95 -9.59
C ARG A 22 -18.28 -7.68 -8.81
N LYS A 23 -17.31 -7.77 -7.91
CA LYS A 23 -16.81 -6.61 -7.19
C LYS A 23 -15.44 -6.24 -7.72
N ILE A 24 -15.07 -4.98 -7.51
CA ILE A 24 -13.78 -4.41 -7.80
C ILE A 24 -13.16 -3.91 -6.50
N GLY A 25 -11.89 -4.19 -6.31
CA GLY A 25 -11.04 -3.60 -5.28
C GLY A 25 -9.83 -2.94 -5.93
N VAL A 26 -9.26 -1.94 -5.28
CA VAL A 26 -8.06 -1.24 -5.74
C VAL A 26 -7.12 -1.04 -4.57
N GLU A 27 -5.85 -1.28 -4.79
CA GLU A 27 -4.77 -0.89 -3.89
C GLU A 27 -4.05 0.31 -4.52
N VAL A 28 -3.80 1.34 -3.74
CA VAL A 28 -3.14 2.57 -4.18
C VAL A 28 -2.05 2.93 -3.21
N GLU A 29 -0.83 3.00 -3.70
CA GLU A 29 0.33 3.40 -2.95
C GLU A 29 0.65 4.88 -3.17
N CYS A 30 1.22 5.54 -2.17
CA CYS A 30 1.75 6.90 -2.30
C CYS A 30 2.99 7.12 -1.46
N PHE A 31 3.82 8.04 -1.92
CA PHE A 31 4.92 8.60 -1.14
C PHE A 31 4.43 9.73 -0.25
N VAL A 32 5.16 9.96 0.85
CA VAL A 32 4.96 11.09 1.75
C VAL A 32 6.25 11.88 1.89
N PHE A 33 6.18 13.19 1.63
CA PHE A 33 7.32 14.10 1.66
C PHE A 33 7.05 15.31 2.56
N ASP A 34 8.09 15.85 3.15
CA ASP A 34 8.06 17.17 3.80
C ASP A 34 8.14 18.31 2.78
N LYS A 35 8.12 19.55 3.26
CA LYS A 35 8.23 20.76 2.42
C LYS A 35 9.58 20.92 1.68
N ASN A 36 10.61 20.20 2.10
CA ASN A 36 11.93 20.19 1.48
C ASN A 36 12.15 18.97 0.57
N TYR A 37 11.07 18.20 0.33
CA TYR A 37 11.07 16.98 -0.47
C TYR A 37 11.86 15.81 0.14
N TYR A 38 12.11 15.81 1.45
CA TYR A 38 12.60 14.63 2.15
C TYR A 38 11.45 13.66 2.43
N ARG A 39 11.71 12.38 2.27
CA ARG A 39 10.77 11.32 2.62
C ARG A 39 10.46 11.35 4.11
N ILE A 40 9.21 11.09 4.46
CA ILE A 40 8.83 10.83 5.85
C ILE A 40 9.68 9.70 6.43
N PRO A 41 10.21 9.79 7.66
CA PRO A 41 10.88 8.68 8.31
C PRO A 41 9.99 7.43 8.34
N VAL A 42 10.57 6.27 8.07
CA VAL A 42 9.79 5.03 7.95
C VAL A 42 9.43 4.47 9.32
N ASN A 43 10.44 4.42 10.20
CA ASN A 43 10.32 3.81 11.51
C ASN A 43 10.06 4.86 12.60
N LYS A 44 9.35 4.48 13.64
CA LYS A 44 9.11 5.36 14.80
C LYS A 44 10.41 5.91 15.39
N GLY A 45 10.39 7.18 15.74
CA GLY A 45 11.53 7.91 16.28
C GLY A 45 11.09 9.15 17.07
N SER A 46 11.93 10.20 17.04
CA SER A 46 11.66 11.48 17.71
C SER A 46 10.73 12.41 16.92
N ILE A 47 10.51 12.13 15.64
CA ILE A 47 9.63 12.89 14.75
C ILE A 47 8.59 11.96 14.15
N TYR A 48 7.48 12.54 13.64
CA TYR A 48 6.38 11.80 13.03
C TYR A 48 6.85 10.97 11.86
N SER A 49 6.42 9.70 11.81
CA SER A 49 6.91 8.69 10.87
C SER A 49 5.75 8.06 10.08
N ALA A 50 6.09 7.31 9.01
CA ALA A 50 5.12 6.51 8.27
C ALA A 50 4.44 5.47 9.17
N SER A 51 5.16 4.91 10.15
CA SER A 51 4.59 4.00 11.15
C SER A 51 3.56 4.67 12.06
N ASP A 52 3.77 5.94 12.45
CA ASP A 52 2.79 6.71 13.23
C ASP A 52 1.57 7.04 12.37
N LEU A 53 1.77 7.43 11.12
CA LEU A 53 0.71 7.67 10.15
C LEU A 53 -0.16 6.43 9.92
N LEU A 54 0.47 5.25 9.78
CA LEU A 54 -0.26 3.98 9.64
C LEU A 54 -1.15 3.70 10.86
N GLU A 55 -0.63 3.88 12.07
CA GLU A 55 -1.41 3.69 13.30
C GLU A 55 -2.58 4.66 13.38
N GLU A 56 -2.35 5.93 13.02
CA GLU A 56 -3.41 6.94 13.03
C GLU A 56 -4.50 6.62 12.00
N LEU A 57 -4.14 6.25 10.76
CA LEU A 57 -5.09 5.85 9.73
C LEU A 57 -5.95 4.66 10.17
N ASN A 58 -5.35 3.64 10.78
CA ASN A 58 -6.05 2.47 11.29
C ASN A 58 -6.98 2.77 12.49
N SER A 59 -6.79 3.88 13.17
CA SER A 59 -7.64 4.31 14.30
C SER A 59 -8.91 5.05 13.89
N ILE A 60 -9.04 5.45 12.61
CA ILE A 60 -10.12 6.32 12.14
C ILE A 60 -11.32 5.50 11.66
N GLU A 61 -12.41 5.51 12.42
CA GLU A 61 -13.64 4.76 12.13
C GLU A 61 -14.23 5.06 10.74
N LYS A 62 -14.17 6.32 10.29
CA LYS A 62 -14.75 6.75 9.00
C LYS A 62 -14.16 6.04 7.78
N ILE A 63 -12.95 5.50 7.88
CA ILE A 63 -12.24 4.79 6.82
C ILE A 63 -11.92 3.33 7.21
N SER A 64 -12.50 2.83 8.28
CA SER A 64 -12.21 1.50 8.85
C SER A 64 -12.67 0.32 7.98
N ASN A 65 -13.43 0.58 6.91
CA ASN A 65 -13.81 -0.43 5.91
C ASN A 65 -12.74 -0.67 4.84
N ALA A 66 -11.68 0.14 4.81
CA ALA A 66 -10.49 -0.06 4.01
C ALA A 66 -9.37 -0.66 4.88
N SER A 67 -8.32 -1.17 4.26
CA SER A 67 -7.10 -1.57 4.97
C SER A 67 -5.93 -0.67 4.58
N PHE A 68 -4.98 -0.54 5.50
CA PHE A 68 -3.78 0.27 5.31
C PHE A 68 -2.56 -0.56 5.64
N SER A 69 -1.51 -0.40 4.86
CA SER A 69 -0.21 -1.02 5.08
C SER A 69 0.93 -0.08 4.71
N LEU A 70 2.14 -0.49 5.09
CA LEU A 70 3.37 0.15 4.64
C LEU A 70 4.12 -0.80 3.73
N GLU A 71 4.54 -0.27 2.60
CA GLU A 71 5.55 -0.89 1.76
C GLU A 71 6.96 -0.74 2.37
N PRO A 72 7.94 -1.56 1.97
CA PRO A 72 9.26 -1.62 2.64
C PRO A 72 9.96 -0.28 2.86
N GLY A 73 9.81 0.68 1.96
CA GLY A 73 10.36 2.03 2.04
C GLY A 73 9.42 3.06 2.66
N GLY A 74 8.36 2.61 3.36
CA GLY A 74 7.41 3.49 4.05
C GLY A 74 6.38 4.16 3.16
N GLN A 75 6.19 3.68 1.91
CA GLN A 75 5.07 4.10 1.09
C GLN A 75 3.78 3.65 1.78
N ILE A 76 2.79 4.54 1.79
CA ILE A 76 1.47 4.24 2.36
C ILE A 76 0.63 3.56 1.29
N GLU A 77 0.15 2.36 1.58
CA GLU A 77 -0.82 1.65 0.77
C GLU A 77 -2.22 1.76 1.37
N TRP A 78 -3.18 2.13 0.54
CA TRP A 78 -4.60 2.04 0.82
C TRP A 78 -5.20 0.94 -0.05
N ALA A 79 -5.80 -0.07 0.59
CA ALA A 79 -6.59 -1.08 -0.08
C ALA A 79 -8.08 -0.83 0.15
N SER A 80 -8.82 -0.63 -0.93
CA SER A 80 -10.24 -0.30 -0.90
C SER A 80 -11.07 -1.46 -0.33
N PRO A 81 -12.28 -1.15 0.20
CA PRO A 81 -13.29 -2.19 0.31
C PRO A 81 -13.65 -2.76 -1.08
N ALA A 82 -14.20 -3.97 -1.11
CA ALA A 82 -14.71 -4.57 -2.33
C ALA A 82 -16.01 -3.86 -2.77
N CYS A 83 -15.93 -3.02 -3.80
CA CYS A 83 -17.00 -2.17 -4.31
C CYS A 83 -17.77 -2.84 -5.45
N GLN A 84 -19.05 -2.52 -5.60
CA GLN A 84 -19.87 -2.98 -6.73
C GLN A 84 -19.72 -2.07 -7.96
N THR A 85 -19.37 -0.81 -7.75
CA THR A 85 -19.27 0.20 -8.80
C THR A 85 -18.01 1.03 -8.67
N ILE A 86 -17.56 1.62 -9.78
CA ILE A 86 -16.45 2.57 -9.81
C ILE A 86 -16.80 3.83 -8.99
N GLN A 87 -18.06 4.24 -8.98
CA GLN A 87 -18.51 5.40 -8.20
C GLN A 87 -18.40 5.19 -6.69
N GLU A 88 -18.68 3.97 -6.20
CA GLU A 88 -18.43 3.60 -4.80
C GLU A 88 -16.94 3.63 -4.46
N LEU A 89 -16.12 3.09 -5.36
CA LEU A 89 -14.65 3.09 -5.22
C LEU A 89 -14.09 4.51 -5.16
N ASP A 90 -14.48 5.37 -6.12
CA ASP A 90 -14.05 6.78 -6.19
C ASP A 90 -14.45 7.54 -4.91
N LYS A 91 -15.70 7.37 -4.46
CA LYS A 91 -16.15 7.97 -3.19
C LYS A 91 -15.31 7.51 -2.00
N SER A 92 -14.99 6.24 -1.92
CA SER A 92 -14.14 5.68 -0.85
C SER A 92 -12.73 6.27 -0.90
N PHE A 93 -12.14 6.35 -2.10
CA PHE A 93 -10.83 6.95 -2.30
C PHE A 93 -10.80 8.44 -1.91
N LEU A 94 -11.81 9.21 -2.31
CA LEU A 94 -11.90 10.63 -1.97
C LEU A 94 -12.02 10.87 -0.46
N ILE A 95 -12.73 10.00 0.26
CA ILE A 95 -12.81 10.07 1.73
C ILE A 95 -11.45 9.78 2.36
N TYR A 96 -10.78 8.73 1.90
CA TYR A 96 -9.40 8.40 2.33
C TYR A 96 -8.46 9.57 2.05
N LYS A 97 -8.40 10.04 0.80
CA LYS A 97 -7.50 11.12 0.38
C LYS A 97 -7.66 12.39 1.22
N LYS A 98 -8.90 12.83 1.47
CA LYS A 98 -9.18 13.97 2.33
C LYS A 98 -8.73 13.76 3.78
N THR A 99 -8.87 12.53 4.27
CA THR A 99 -8.46 12.17 5.64
C THR A 99 -6.94 12.17 5.74
N LEU A 100 -6.26 11.54 4.77
CA LEU A 100 -4.80 11.53 4.67
C LEU A 100 -4.24 12.95 4.61
N ASP A 101 -4.76 13.79 3.70
CA ASP A 101 -4.29 15.18 3.54
C ASP A 101 -4.42 15.98 4.84
N LYS A 102 -5.54 15.81 5.56
CA LYS A 102 -5.75 16.51 6.85
C LYS A 102 -4.71 16.11 7.90
N ILE A 103 -4.35 14.82 7.96
CA ILE A 103 -3.31 14.35 8.89
C ILE A 103 -1.96 14.92 8.48
N LEU A 104 -1.61 14.76 7.20
CA LEU A 104 -0.31 15.18 6.68
C LEU A 104 -0.11 16.70 6.77
N ASP A 105 -1.13 17.50 6.48
CA ASP A 105 -1.07 18.96 6.63
C ASP A 105 -0.76 19.39 8.07
N ARG A 106 -1.34 18.71 9.06
CA ARG A 106 -1.08 18.96 10.48
C ARG A 106 0.39 18.68 10.84
N GLU A 107 0.96 17.62 10.27
CA GLU A 107 2.33 17.16 10.54
C GLU A 107 3.38 17.80 9.61
N GLY A 108 2.97 18.64 8.65
CA GLY A 108 3.87 19.33 7.73
C GLY A 108 4.36 18.49 6.56
N TYR A 109 3.59 17.47 6.18
CA TYR A 109 3.86 16.57 5.06
C TYR A 109 2.84 16.69 3.93
N LYS A 110 3.16 16.09 2.78
CA LYS A 110 2.28 15.96 1.61
C LYS A 110 2.39 14.56 1.02
N SER A 111 1.26 14.04 0.53
CA SER A 111 1.24 12.79 -0.25
C SER A 111 1.47 13.06 -1.73
N LEU A 112 2.25 12.21 -2.39
CA LEU A 112 2.44 12.21 -3.84
C LEU A 112 2.12 10.83 -4.42
N PHE A 113 1.17 10.80 -5.37
CA PHE A 113 0.74 9.61 -6.10
C PHE A 113 1.48 9.56 -7.44
N ILE A 114 2.71 9.08 -7.42
CA ILE A 114 3.60 8.94 -8.57
C ILE A 114 4.26 7.57 -8.55
N GLY A 115 4.59 7.02 -9.71
CA GLY A 115 5.08 5.64 -9.82
C GLY A 115 6.51 5.42 -9.32
N VAL A 116 7.35 6.46 -9.32
CA VAL A 116 8.75 6.37 -8.88
C VAL A 116 9.13 7.64 -8.11
N ASP A 117 9.88 7.49 -7.02
CA ASP A 117 10.48 8.63 -6.32
C ASP A 117 11.55 9.27 -7.20
N PRO A 118 11.37 10.56 -7.59
CA PRO A 118 12.29 11.20 -8.53
C PRO A 118 13.52 11.83 -7.85
N LEU A 119 13.61 11.81 -6.54
CA LEU A 119 14.58 12.64 -5.79
C LEU A 119 15.53 11.81 -4.91
N ASN A 120 15.08 10.69 -4.38
CA ASN A 120 15.85 9.93 -3.41
C ASN A 120 16.37 8.62 -4.04
N GLU A 121 17.63 8.31 -3.77
CA GLU A 121 18.18 6.98 -4.09
C GLU A 121 17.70 5.94 -3.07
N PRO A 122 17.64 4.65 -3.42
CA PRO A 122 17.17 3.62 -2.49
C PRO A 122 17.94 3.56 -1.17
N ASP A 123 19.23 3.88 -1.19
CA ASP A 123 20.06 3.84 0.02
C ASP A 123 19.83 5.06 0.93
N ASP A 124 19.18 6.12 0.44
CA ASP A 124 18.74 7.28 1.24
C ASP A 124 17.39 7.04 1.93
N VAL A 125 16.67 5.99 1.54
CA VAL A 125 15.34 5.65 2.07
C VAL A 125 15.48 4.55 3.12
N GLU A 126 14.97 4.82 4.33
CA GLU A 126 14.91 3.80 5.39
C GLU A 126 14.12 2.57 4.94
N LEU A 127 14.52 1.42 5.47
CA LEU A 127 13.74 0.18 5.37
C LEU A 127 12.96 -0.06 6.67
N ILE A 128 11.73 -0.55 6.56
CA ILE A 128 10.98 -1.01 7.74
C ILE A 128 11.80 -2.07 8.48
N LYS A 129 11.96 -1.89 9.81
CA LYS A 129 12.74 -2.78 10.69
C LYS A 129 12.02 -4.10 10.98
N LEU A 130 11.61 -4.81 9.92
CA LEU A 130 11.04 -6.16 10.01
C LEU A 130 11.99 -7.16 9.33
N MET A 131 12.20 -8.30 9.97
CA MET A 131 13.10 -9.34 9.47
C MET A 131 12.79 -9.75 8.03
N LYS A 132 11.52 -9.88 7.66
CA LYS A 132 11.11 -10.23 6.29
C LYS A 132 11.66 -9.26 5.24
N TYR A 133 11.61 -7.95 5.51
CA TYR A 133 12.07 -6.93 4.57
C TYR A 133 13.60 -6.85 4.50
N GLN A 134 14.29 -7.09 5.62
CA GLN A 134 15.74 -7.20 5.62
C GLN A 134 16.23 -8.38 4.77
N LEU A 135 15.55 -9.53 4.88
CA LEU A 135 15.86 -10.71 4.07
C LEU A 135 15.53 -10.48 2.58
N MET A 136 14.41 -9.80 2.29
CA MET A 136 14.03 -9.44 0.92
C MET A 136 15.05 -8.48 0.30
N ASP A 137 15.44 -7.43 1.02
CA ASP A 137 16.40 -6.41 0.56
C ASP A 137 17.73 -7.07 0.17
N LYS A 138 18.28 -7.91 1.06
CA LYS A 138 19.48 -8.68 0.78
C LYS A 138 19.35 -9.61 -0.43
N ASN A 139 18.24 -10.35 -0.52
CA ASN A 139 18.01 -11.26 -1.65
C ASN A 139 17.87 -10.50 -2.98
N MET A 140 17.24 -9.34 -2.96
CA MET A 140 17.07 -8.50 -4.14
C MET A 140 18.39 -7.86 -4.59
N GLU A 141 19.22 -7.42 -3.64
CA GLU A 141 20.56 -6.91 -3.93
C GLU A 141 21.45 -7.94 -4.63
N GLU A 142 21.39 -9.21 -4.21
CA GLU A 142 22.13 -10.31 -4.82
C GLU A 142 21.64 -10.64 -6.25
N ARG A 143 20.40 -10.31 -6.60
CA ARG A 143 19.77 -10.68 -7.88
C ARG A 143 19.76 -9.58 -8.94
N GLY A 144 20.06 -8.35 -8.59
CA GLY A 144 20.12 -7.25 -9.56
C GLY A 144 19.96 -5.86 -8.94
N SER A 145 20.33 -4.85 -9.72
CA SER A 145 20.39 -3.44 -9.27
C SER A 145 19.03 -2.78 -9.04
N LEU A 146 17.94 -3.30 -9.61
CA LEU A 146 16.61 -2.67 -9.53
C LEU A 146 15.76 -3.16 -8.35
N GLY A 147 16.21 -4.18 -7.62
CA GLY A 147 15.44 -4.74 -6.51
C GLY A 147 15.20 -3.75 -5.38
N LYS A 148 16.22 -3.00 -4.98
CA LYS A 148 16.10 -1.93 -3.97
C LYS A 148 15.18 -0.80 -4.43
N TRP A 149 15.25 -0.41 -5.71
CA TRP A 149 14.36 0.58 -6.31
C TRP A 149 12.90 0.15 -6.20
N MET A 150 12.60 -1.06 -6.60
CA MET A 150 11.25 -1.63 -6.53
C MET A 150 10.73 -1.62 -5.09
N MET A 151 11.56 -2.00 -4.11
CA MET A 151 11.14 -2.09 -2.72
C MET A 151 10.92 -0.73 -2.04
N ARG A 152 11.76 0.27 -2.35
CA ARG A 152 11.82 1.51 -1.57
C ARG A 152 11.33 2.74 -2.31
N ASN A 153 11.43 2.75 -3.64
CA ASN A 153 11.27 3.95 -4.46
C ASN A 153 10.21 3.83 -5.55
N THR A 154 9.34 2.82 -5.49
CA THR A 154 8.20 2.71 -6.40
C THR A 154 6.87 2.68 -5.65
N CYS A 155 5.84 3.19 -6.32
CA CYS A 155 4.45 3.07 -5.93
C CYS A 155 3.64 2.55 -7.11
N SER A 156 2.63 1.75 -6.83
CA SER A 156 1.76 1.15 -7.84
C SER A 156 0.28 1.42 -7.58
N ILE A 157 -0.53 1.10 -8.58
CA ILE A 157 -1.97 0.93 -8.46
C ILE A 157 -2.26 -0.51 -8.90
N GLN A 158 -2.90 -1.29 -8.03
CA GLN A 158 -3.29 -2.66 -8.30
C GLN A 158 -4.82 -2.76 -8.33
N ILE A 159 -5.35 -3.51 -9.29
CA ILE A 159 -6.79 -3.72 -9.46
C ILE A 159 -7.10 -5.18 -9.19
N ASN A 160 -7.97 -5.42 -8.21
CA ASN A 160 -8.47 -6.73 -7.83
C ASN A 160 -9.88 -6.94 -8.39
N TYR A 161 -10.10 -8.06 -9.04
CA TYR A 161 -11.36 -8.38 -9.71
C TYR A 161 -11.85 -9.77 -9.30
N ASP A 162 -13.16 -9.89 -9.03
CA ASP A 162 -13.76 -11.19 -8.77
C ASP A 162 -13.73 -12.07 -10.03
N ILE A 163 -13.31 -13.32 -9.86
CA ILE A 163 -13.27 -14.34 -10.90
C ILE A 163 -14.58 -15.15 -10.87
N LYS A 164 -15.21 -15.29 -12.02
CA LYS A 164 -16.29 -16.27 -12.25
C LYS A 164 -15.72 -17.53 -12.87
N SER A 165 -16.25 -18.68 -12.49
CA SER A 165 -15.95 -19.98 -13.10
C SER A 165 -16.49 -20.07 -14.52
#